data_6f8f6fc53d2cf38234a1d36a10844f3a
#
_entry.id   6f8f6fc53d2cf38234a1d36a10844f3a
#
_cell.length_a   1.000
_cell.length_b   1.000
_cell.length_c   1.000
_cell.angle_alpha   90.00
_cell.angle_beta   90.00
_cell.angle_gamma   90.00
#
_symmetry.space_group_name_H-M   'P 1'
#
loop_
_entity.id
_entity.type
_entity.pdbx_description
1 polymer ?
#
loop_
_entity_poly.entity_id
_entity_poly.type
_entity_poly.pdbx_seq_one_letter_code
_entity_poly.pdbx_strand_id
1 'polypeptide(L)'
;PALYLALIIFIIPITGNTVNSIDVLNGAASGFMTIASFSLTISLFIMQNYEIAIASLPLGFVSLAFYKYHKFPSRIFPGDSGALTLGAMYGVIAILGHVEIIAAIALLPAVINSFLFLSSVKRIVEHRQIKNPTTVTSDFKLMATTDKDAPVTLMRLILAAGPMTEKQIVFVIFKLALFSASLAIITSFMMGIKI
;
A
#
# COMPACT_ATOMS: atom_id res chain seq x y z
N PRO A 1 -27.98 6.04 -1.09
CA PRO A 1 -27.89 4.64 -0.64
C PRO A 1 -27.30 3.72 -1.71
N ALA A 2 -27.83 3.66 -2.96
CA ALA A 2 -27.36 2.74 -3.99
C ALA A 2 -25.91 3.02 -4.43
N LEU A 3 -25.53 4.29 -4.54
CA LEU A 3 -24.15 4.69 -4.90
C LEU A 3 -23.14 4.27 -3.83
N TYR A 4 -23.51 4.35 -2.55
CA TYR A 4 -22.66 3.91 -1.45
C TYR A 4 -22.51 2.37 -1.43
N LEU A 5 -23.58 1.64 -1.77
CA LEU A 5 -23.52 0.19 -1.91
C LEU A 5 -22.57 -0.24 -3.04
N ALA A 6 -22.61 0.47 -4.17
CA ALA A 6 -21.66 0.25 -5.26
C ALA A 6 -20.22 0.54 -4.79
N LEU A 7 -19.99 1.63 -4.04
CA LEU A 7 -18.69 1.98 -3.49
C LEU A 7 -18.13 0.84 -2.61
N ILE A 8 -18.95 0.26 -1.73
CA ILE A 8 -18.56 -0.87 -0.86
C ILE A 8 -18.09 -2.06 -1.68
N ILE A 9 -18.82 -2.43 -2.74
CA ILE A 9 -18.48 -3.58 -3.58
C ILE A 9 -17.11 -3.40 -4.24
N PHE A 10 -16.72 -2.18 -4.59
CA PHE A 10 -15.45 -1.89 -5.26
C PHE A 10 -14.29 -1.61 -4.30
N ILE A 11 -14.51 -1.01 -3.14
CA ILE A 11 -13.44 -0.65 -2.20
C ILE A 11 -12.62 -1.88 -1.78
N ILE A 12 -13.28 -2.97 -1.39
CA ILE A 12 -12.58 -4.17 -0.87
C ILE A 12 -11.65 -4.78 -1.92
N PRO A 13 -12.10 -5.08 -3.16
CA PRO A 13 -11.19 -5.56 -4.20
C PRO A 13 -10.10 -4.54 -4.58
N ILE A 14 -10.43 -3.25 -4.61
CA ILE A 14 -9.46 -2.19 -4.95
C ILE A 14 -8.36 -2.12 -3.89
N THR A 15 -8.70 -2.06 -2.60
CA THR A 15 -7.71 -2.00 -1.53
C THR A 15 -6.87 -3.28 -1.47
N GLY A 16 -7.48 -4.45 -1.66
CA GLY A 16 -6.77 -5.72 -1.77
C GLY A 16 -5.71 -5.68 -2.87
N ASN A 17 -6.12 -5.41 -4.09
CA ASN A 17 -5.21 -5.37 -5.25
C ASN A 17 -4.18 -4.24 -5.13
N THR A 18 -4.54 -3.09 -4.56
CA THR A 18 -3.62 -1.97 -4.33
C THR A 18 -2.49 -2.38 -3.38
N VAL A 19 -2.80 -3.06 -2.28
CA VAL A 19 -1.78 -3.58 -1.36
C VAL A 19 -0.97 -4.70 -2.00
N ASN A 20 -1.59 -5.59 -2.75
CA ASN A 20 -0.88 -6.64 -3.48
C ASN A 20 0.12 -6.07 -4.50
N SER A 21 -0.22 -4.95 -5.15
CA SER A 21 0.66 -4.30 -6.14
C SER A 21 1.98 -3.77 -5.57
N ILE A 22 2.08 -3.56 -4.25
CA ILE A 22 3.28 -3.08 -3.57
C ILE A 22 4.11 -4.23 -2.95
N ASP A 23 3.60 -5.47 -3.00
CA ASP A 23 4.27 -6.67 -2.48
C ASP A 23 5.31 -7.21 -3.47
N VAL A 24 6.25 -6.39 -3.86
CA VAL A 24 7.29 -6.70 -4.87
C VAL A 24 8.69 -6.83 -4.29
N LEU A 25 8.90 -6.50 -3.03
CA LEU A 25 10.19 -6.50 -2.33
C LEU A 25 10.03 -7.01 -0.90
N ASN A 26 11.11 -7.58 -0.34
CA ASN A 26 11.15 -8.09 1.03
C ASN A 26 10.70 -7.03 2.06
N GLY A 27 9.56 -7.26 2.69
CA GLY A 27 9.01 -6.40 3.74
C GLY A 27 8.19 -5.21 3.23
N ALA A 28 8.09 -4.99 1.92
CA ALA A 28 7.42 -3.81 1.37
C ALA A 28 5.94 -3.77 1.80
N ALA A 29 5.15 -4.79 1.47
CA ALA A 29 3.72 -4.79 1.78
C ALA A 29 3.43 -4.79 3.28
N SER A 30 4.06 -5.68 4.05
CA SER A 30 3.76 -5.80 5.49
C SER A 30 4.21 -4.56 6.28
N GLY A 31 5.35 -3.98 5.96
CA GLY A 31 5.83 -2.74 6.59
C GLY A 31 4.97 -1.54 6.21
N PHE A 32 4.60 -1.43 4.92
CA PHE A 32 3.68 -0.41 4.44
C PHE A 32 2.32 -0.52 5.15
N MET A 33 1.75 -1.73 5.22
CA MET A 33 0.46 -1.97 5.88
C MET A 33 0.52 -1.71 7.38
N THR A 34 1.65 -1.94 8.04
CA THR A 34 1.86 -1.55 9.44
C THR A 34 1.65 -0.05 9.61
N ILE A 35 2.31 0.76 8.78
CA ILE A 35 2.23 2.23 8.84
C ILE A 35 0.80 2.70 8.52
N ALA A 36 0.22 2.21 7.42
CA ALA A 36 -1.12 2.58 6.98
C ALA A 36 -2.19 2.20 8.01
N SER A 37 -2.12 1.00 8.58
CA SER A 37 -3.11 0.51 9.55
C SER A 37 -3.07 1.30 10.86
N PHE A 38 -1.87 1.58 11.41
CA PHE A 38 -1.79 2.40 12.61
C PHE A 38 -2.24 3.84 12.38
N SER A 39 -1.96 4.43 11.20
CA SER A 39 -2.48 5.76 10.89
C SER A 39 -3.99 5.78 10.80
N LEU A 40 -4.61 4.75 10.22
CA LEU A 40 -6.06 4.59 10.17
C LEU A 40 -6.67 4.45 11.58
N THR A 41 -6.05 3.63 12.44
CA THR A 41 -6.46 3.47 13.84
C THR A 41 -6.40 4.81 14.59
N ILE A 42 -5.29 5.55 14.45
CA ILE A 42 -5.13 6.89 15.07
C ILE A 42 -6.23 7.84 14.57
N SER A 43 -6.48 7.84 13.27
CA SER A 43 -7.52 8.68 12.66
C SER A 43 -8.93 8.35 13.20
N LEU A 44 -9.23 7.06 13.38
CA LEU A 44 -10.50 6.62 14.00
C LEU A 44 -10.63 7.09 15.45
N PHE A 45 -9.55 7.06 16.23
CA PHE A 45 -9.55 7.62 17.60
C PHE A 45 -9.80 9.13 17.57
N ILE A 46 -9.18 9.89 16.67
CA ILE A 46 -9.38 11.34 16.52
C ILE A 46 -10.84 11.64 16.17
N MET A 47 -11.45 10.82 15.31
CA MET A 47 -12.85 10.95 14.91
C MET A 47 -13.84 10.38 15.96
N GLN A 48 -13.34 9.97 17.13
CA GLN A 48 -14.13 9.42 18.24
C GLN A 48 -14.89 8.12 17.91
N ASN A 49 -14.49 7.40 16.88
CA ASN A 49 -15.02 6.08 16.53
C ASN A 49 -14.23 4.99 17.26
N TYR A 50 -14.37 4.92 18.57
CA TYR A 50 -13.56 4.07 19.46
C TYR A 50 -13.75 2.57 19.20
N GLU A 51 -14.96 2.15 18.86
CA GLU A 51 -15.25 0.73 18.59
C GLU A 51 -14.46 0.22 17.39
N ILE A 52 -14.54 0.92 16.27
CA ILE A 52 -13.81 0.54 15.06
C ILE A 52 -12.31 0.78 15.21
N ALA A 53 -11.91 1.82 15.97
CA ALA A 53 -10.50 2.06 16.28
C ALA A 53 -9.86 0.86 17.02
N ILE A 54 -10.54 0.33 18.05
CA ILE A 54 -10.07 -0.86 18.78
C ILE A 54 -10.10 -2.08 17.88
N ALA A 55 -11.17 -2.28 17.10
CA ALA A 55 -11.28 -3.39 16.15
C ALA A 55 -10.23 -3.34 15.02
N SER A 56 -9.66 -2.18 14.71
CA SER A 56 -8.60 -2.02 13.69
C SER A 56 -7.20 -2.37 14.19
N LEU A 57 -6.96 -2.32 15.51
CA LEU A 57 -5.63 -2.60 16.10
C LEU A 57 -5.02 -3.93 15.68
N PRO A 58 -5.78 -5.06 15.63
CA PRO A 58 -5.23 -6.34 15.18
C PRO A 58 -4.57 -6.28 13.81
N LEU A 59 -5.12 -5.51 12.85
CA LEU A 59 -4.54 -5.39 11.51
C LEU A 59 -3.13 -4.78 11.56
N GLY A 60 -2.93 -3.72 12.34
CA GLY A 60 -1.63 -3.08 12.52
C GLY A 60 -0.62 -4.02 13.20
N PHE A 61 -1.03 -4.68 14.29
CA PHE A 61 -0.16 -5.60 15.03
C PHE A 61 0.18 -6.86 14.26
N VAL A 62 -0.75 -7.45 13.53
CA VAL A 62 -0.51 -8.63 12.67
C VAL A 62 0.45 -8.25 11.54
N SER A 63 0.24 -7.10 10.89
CA SER A 63 1.16 -6.60 9.86
C SER A 63 2.57 -6.38 10.40
N LEU A 64 2.70 -5.80 11.60
CA LEU A 64 3.98 -5.58 12.28
C LEU A 64 4.66 -6.90 12.67
N ALA A 65 3.92 -7.85 13.22
CA ALA A 65 4.43 -9.16 13.59
C ALA A 65 4.91 -9.92 12.36
N PHE A 66 4.13 -9.89 11.27
CA PHE A 66 4.50 -10.50 10.01
C PHE A 66 5.73 -9.82 9.38
N TYR A 67 5.85 -8.50 9.47
CA TYR A 67 7.01 -7.74 8.98
C TYR A 67 8.32 -8.26 9.56
N LYS A 68 8.34 -8.74 10.80
CA LYS A 68 9.54 -9.33 11.41
C LYS A 68 10.13 -10.49 10.60
N TYR A 69 9.27 -11.27 9.94
CA TYR A 69 9.65 -12.42 9.12
C TYR A 69 9.77 -12.09 7.63
N HIS A 70 9.03 -11.10 7.18
CA HIS A 70 8.99 -10.66 5.79
C HIS A 70 10.10 -9.66 5.43
N LYS A 71 10.66 -8.90 6.38
CA LYS A 71 11.75 -7.94 6.11
C LYS A 71 13.01 -8.63 5.58
N PHE A 72 13.82 -7.90 4.83
CA PHE A 72 15.08 -8.41 4.25
C PHE A 72 16.08 -8.90 5.32
N PRO A 73 16.70 -10.09 5.17
CA PRO A 73 16.34 -11.13 4.23
C PRO A 73 15.05 -11.85 4.65
N SER A 74 14.11 -11.97 3.74
CA SER A 74 12.81 -12.54 4.06
C SER A 74 12.89 -14.04 4.35
N ARG A 75 12.14 -14.47 5.36
CA ARG A 75 11.96 -15.89 5.69
C ARG A 75 10.62 -16.42 5.17
N ILE A 76 9.62 -15.53 5.06
CA ILE A 76 8.26 -15.86 4.63
C ILE A 76 7.74 -14.68 3.79
N PHE A 77 7.10 -15.00 2.68
CA PHE A 77 6.39 -14.03 1.84
C PHE A 77 4.88 -14.14 2.07
N PRO A 78 4.12 -13.01 2.04
CA PRO A 78 2.67 -13.06 2.21
C PRO A 78 1.99 -13.74 1.00
N GLY A 79 2.58 -13.60 -0.19
CA GLY A 79 1.96 -13.99 -1.44
C GLY A 79 0.65 -13.24 -1.69
N ASP A 80 -0.01 -13.53 -2.81
CA ASP A 80 -1.26 -12.89 -3.18
C ASP A 80 -2.32 -13.02 -2.08
N SER A 81 -2.45 -14.21 -1.49
CA SER A 81 -3.46 -14.45 -0.44
C SER A 81 -3.24 -13.55 0.78
N GLY A 82 -2.00 -13.39 1.24
CA GLY A 82 -1.70 -12.55 2.40
C GLY A 82 -1.84 -11.07 2.08
N ALA A 83 -1.29 -10.60 0.96
CA ALA A 83 -1.34 -9.21 0.57
C ALA A 83 -2.79 -8.75 0.28
N LEU A 84 -3.57 -9.56 -0.46
CA LEU A 84 -4.99 -9.30 -0.72
C LEU A 84 -5.80 -9.26 0.57
N THR A 85 -5.53 -10.18 1.52
CA THR A 85 -6.23 -10.21 2.81
C THR A 85 -5.96 -8.95 3.62
N LEU A 86 -4.68 -8.52 3.74
CA LEU A 86 -4.34 -7.30 4.47
C LEU A 86 -5.04 -6.07 3.88
N GLY A 87 -5.02 -5.93 2.55
CA GLY A 87 -5.69 -4.83 1.86
C GLY A 87 -7.21 -4.88 1.97
N ALA A 88 -7.82 -6.06 1.84
CA ALA A 88 -9.26 -6.24 1.98
C ALA A 88 -9.74 -5.91 3.40
N MET A 89 -9.05 -6.38 4.44
CA MET A 89 -9.35 -6.04 5.83
C MET A 89 -9.24 -4.54 6.08
N TYR A 90 -8.22 -3.89 5.52
CA TYR A 90 -8.05 -2.44 5.60
C TYR A 90 -9.25 -1.71 4.97
N GLY A 91 -9.70 -2.14 3.79
CA GLY A 91 -10.89 -1.60 3.12
C GLY A 91 -12.17 -1.77 3.93
N VAL A 92 -12.36 -2.94 4.56
CA VAL A 92 -13.50 -3.21 5.44
C VAL A 92 -13.50 -2.27 6.64
N ILE A 93 -12.35 -2.06 7.29
CA ILE A 93 -12.22 -1.13 8.43
C ILE A 93 -12.54 0.31 7.99
N ALA A 94 -12.08 0.73 6.81
CA ALA A 94 -12.36 2.05 6.27
C ALA A 94 -13.86 2.28 6.06
N ILE A 95 -14.57 1.28 5.53
CA ILE A 95 -16.02 1.32 5.32
C ILE A 95 -16.77 1.36 6.66
N LEU A 96 -16.46 0.44 7.57
CA LEU A 96 -17.11 0.37 8.87
C LEU A 96 -16.88 1.63 9.73
N GLY A 97 -15.73 2.25 9.56
CA GLY A 97 -15.36 3.48 10.24
C GLY A 97 -15.87 4.76 9.57
N HIS A 98 -16.44 4.68 8.35
CA HIS A 98 -16.79 5.83 7.51
C HIS A 98 -15.61 6.79 7.30
N VAL A 99 -14.41 6.23 7.07
CA VAL A 99 -13.15 6.97 6.92
C VAL A 99 -12.46 6.66 5.57
N GLU A 100 -13.23 6.41 4.53
CA GLU A 100 -12.76 5.96 3.22
C GLU A 100 -11.75 6.95 2.61
N ILE A 101 -12.00 8.26 2.74
CA ILE A 101 -11.10 9.31 2.22
C ILE A 101 -9.77 9.27 2.97
N ILE A 102 -9.81 9.19 4.31
CA ILE A 102 -8.61 9.10 5.16
C ILE A 102 -7.81 7.83 4.83
N ALA A 103 -8.51 6.72 4.67
CA ALA A 103 -7.92 5.44 4.29
C ALA A 103 -7.25 5.51 2.91
N ALA A 104 -7.89 6.14 1.93
CA ALA A 104 -7.31 6.34 0.60
C ALA A 104 -6.04 7.22 0.64
N ILE A 105 -6.02 8.27 1.47
CA ILE A 105 -4.85 9.13 1.67
C ILE A 105 -3.70 8.32 2.30
N ALA A 106 -3.95 7.49 3.30
CA ALA A 106 -2.92 6.66 3.92
C ALA A 106 -2.34 5.61 2.95
N LEU A 107 -3.15 5.10 2.00
CA LEU A 107 -2.73 4.17 0.95
C LEU A 107 -2.14 4.86 -0.28
N LEU A 108 -2.03 6.18 -0.33
CA LEU A 108 -1.71 6.94 -1.53
C LEU A 108 -0.50 6.43 -2.32
N PRO A 109 0.64 6.04 -1.73
CA PRO A 109 1.77 5.48 -2.49
C PRO A 109 1.40 4.18 -3.24
N ALA A 110 0.62 3.31 -2.63
CA ALA A 110 0.17 2.07 -3.24
C ALA A 110 -0.90 2.32 -4.32
N VAL A 111 -1.80 3.28 -4.08
CA VAL A 111 -2.79 3.73 -5.08
C VAL A 111 -2.08 4.31 -6.31
N ILE A 112 -1.06 5.15 -6.11
CA ILE A 112 -0.25 5.70 -7.20
C ILE A 112 0.46 4.57 -7.96
N ASN A 113 1.03 3.57 -7.26
CA ASN A 113 1.65 2.42 -7.90
C ASN A 113 0.67 1.67 -8.82
N SER A 114 -0.52 1.36 -8.31
CA SER A 114 -1.57 0.69 -9.10
C SER A 114 -2.01 1.52 -10.30
N PHE A 115 -2.19 2.83 -10.11
CA PHE A 115 -2.57 3.75 -11.20
C PHE A 115 -1.50 3.83 -12.29
N LEU A 116 -0.22 3.97 -11.92
CA LEU A 116 0.89 4.01 -12.85
C LEU A 116 1.00 2.73 -13.66
N PHE A 117 0.86 1.58 -12.98
CA PHE A 117 0.88 0.28 -13.64
C PHE A 117 -0.26 0.16 -14.67
N LEU A 118 -1.51 0.39 -14.25
CA LEU A 118 -2.69 0.28 -15.12
C LEU A 118 -2.62 1.26 -16.30
N SER A 119 -2.21 2.50 -16.07
CA SER A 119 -2.12 3.52 -17.11
C SER A 119 -1.01 3.21 -18.15
N SER A 120 0.07 2.56 -17.74
CA SER A 120 1.17 2.21 -18.63
C SER A 120 0.88 0.95 -19.45
N VAL A 121 0.20 -0.05 -18.89
CA VAL A 121 -0.10 -1.31 -19.58
C VAL A 121 -1.28 -1.17 -20.55
N LYS A 122 -2.21 -0.23 -20.30
CA LYS A 122 -3.40 0.09 -21.14
C LYS A 122 -4.34 -1.08 -21.51
N ARG A 123 -4.16 -2.25 -20.93
CA ARG A 123 -4.97 -3.45 -21.15
C ARG A 123 -4.80 -4.43 -19.97
N ILE A 124 -5.79 -5.28 -19.81
CA ILE A 124 -5.71 -6.38 -18.84
C ILE A 124 -4.85 -7.47 -19.49
N VAL A 125 -3.64 -7.68 -18.99
CA VAL A 125 -2.67 -8.65 -19.52
C VAL A 125 -2.21 -9.53 -18.36
N GLU A 126 -2.01 -10.82 -18.64
CA GLU A 126 -1.42 -11.72 -17.65
C GLU A 126 0.01 -11.29 -17.29
N HIS A 127 0.39 -11.41 -16.01
CA HIS A 127 1.72 -11.05 -15.50
C HIS A 127 2.87 -11.65 -16.30
N ARG A 128 2.70 -12.85 -16.88
CA ARG A 128 3.72 -13.54 -17.68
C ARG A 128 4.04 -12.86 -19.02
N GLN A 129 3.16 -11.98 -19.50
CA GLN A 129 3.30 -11.26 -20.77
C GLN A 129 3.87 -9.86 -20.59
N ILE A 130 4.11 -9.44 -19.34
CA ILE A 130 4.57 -8.10 -19.02
C ILE A 130 6.09 -8.11 -18.89
N LYS A 131 6.76 -7.17 -19.54
CA LYS A 131 8.20 -6.98 -19.41
C LYS A 131 8.56 -6.50 -18.00
N ASN A 132 9.69 -6.95 -17.49
CA ASN A 132 10.13 -6.57 -16.15
C ASN A 132 10.44 -5.06 -16.09
N PRO A 133 9.87 -4.32 -15.11
CA PRO A 133 10.11 -2.89 -14.96
C PRO A 133 11.51 -2.57 -14.42
N THR A 134 12.24 -3.58 -13.94
CA THR A 134 13.55 -3.45 -13.32
C THR A 134 14.50 -4.54 -13.78
N THR A 135 15.79 -4.26 -13.70
CA THR A 135 16.88 -5.21 -13.96
C THR A 135 17.81 -5.26 -12.75
N VAL A 136 18.55 -6.37 -12.61
CA VAL A 136 19.58 -6.52 -11.57
C VAL A 136 20.93 -6.22 -12.17
N THR A 137 21.71 -5.35 -11.52
CA THR A 137 23.09 -5.04 -11.93
C THR A 137 24.08 -6.10 -11.46
N SER A 138 25.32 -6.09 -11.99
CA SER A 138 26.40 -6.97 -11.53
C SER A 138 26.70 -6.87 -10.03
N ASP A 139 26.44 -5.70 -9.43
CA ASP A 139 26.64 -5.41 -8.00
C ASP A 139 25.42 -5.76 -7.14
N PHE A 140 24.51 -6.60 -7.64
CA PHE A 140 23.26 -7.00 -6.95
C PHE A 140 22.36 -5.82 -6.53
N LYS A 141 22.39 -4.71 -7.27
CA LYS A 141 21.47 -3.59 -7.13
C LYS A 141 20.36 -3.69 -8.16
N LEU A 142 19.20 -3.17 -7.83
CA LEU A 142 18.10 -3.00 -8.76
C LEU A 142 18.25 -1.67 -9.51
N MET A 143 17.95 -1.69 -10.79
CA MET A 143 17.97 -0.53 -11.68
C MET A 143 16.68 -0.50 -12.52
N ALA A 144 16.20 0.68 -12.85
CA ALA A 144 15.09 0.83 -13.78
C ALA A 144 15.45 0.30 -15.16
N THR A 145 14.56 -0.47 -15.79
CA THR A 145 14.78 -0.90 -17.18
C THR A 145 14.71 0.29 -18.14
N THR A 146 15.51 0.25 -19.19
CA THR A 146 15.46 1.22 -20.30
C THR A 146 14.37 0.87 -21.33
N ASP A 147 13.75 -0.30 -21.20
CA ASP A 147 12.69 -0.75 -22.10
C ASP A 147 11.46 0.14 -21.97
N LYS A 148 11.04 0.74 -23.10
CA LYS A 148 9.88 1.65 -23.16
C LYS A 148 8.55 0.92 -23.03
N ASP A 149 8.51 -0.37 -23.33
CA ASP A 149 7.31 -1.20 -23.25
C ASP A 149 7.09 -1.79 -21.85
N ALA A 150 8.07 -1.66 -20.96
CA ALA A 150 7.93 -2.12 -19.57
C ALA A 150 7.03 -1.17 -18.77
N PRO A 151 6.18 -1.70 -17.85
CA PRO A 151 5.25 -0.89 -17.10
C PRO A 151 5.95 0.15 -16.22
N VAL A 152 5.29 1.27 -16.03
CA VAL A 152 5.71 2.28 -15.05
C VAL A 152 5.16 1.86 -13.69
N THR A 153 6.04 1.69 -12.71
CA THR A 153 5.71 1.34 -11.34
C THR A 153 6.35 2.33 -10.38
N LEU A 154 5.88 2.40 -9.14
CA LEU A 154 6.49 3.23 -8.10
C LEU A 154 7.98 2.86 -7.91
N MET A 155 8.29 1.55 -7.92
CA MET A 155 9.67 1.07 -7.84
C MET A 155 10.52 1.57 -9.00
N ARG A 156 10.00 1.53 -10.23
CA ARG A 156 10.72 2.06 -11.41
C ARG A 156 10.97 3.56 -11.30
N LEU A 157 10.02 4.33 -10.74
CA LEU A 157 10.20 5.76 -10.48
C LEU A 157 11.26 6.03 -9.43
N ILE A 158 11.27 5.29 -8.33
CA ILE A 158 12.31 5.40 -7.30
C ILE A 158 13.69 5.15 -7.89
N LEU A 159 13.80 4.14 -8.74
CA LEU A 159 15.04 3.75 -9.41
C LEU A 159 15.47 4.70 -10.55
N ALA A 160 14.63 5.65 -10.94
CA ALA A 160 15.03 6.70 -11.89
C ALA A 160 16.16 7.59 -11.36
N ALA A 161 16.32 7.67 -10.04
CA ALA A 161 17.44 8.36 -9.39
C ALA A 161 18.77 7.60 -9.45
N GLY A 162 18.76 6.32 -9.86
CA GLY A 162 19.93 5.45 -10.00
C GLY A 162 19.75 4.07 -9.37
N PRO A 163 20.72 3.17 -9.52
CA PRO A 163 20.66 1.83 -8.95
C PRO A 163 20.66 1.85 -7.42
N MET A 164 19.76 1.08 -6.81
CA MET A 164 19.60 0.98 -5.37
C MET A 164 19.55 -0.47 -4.90
N THR A 165 19.94 -0.71 -3.65
CA THR A 165 19.68 -1.99 -2.98
C THR A 165 18.20 -2.12 -2.64
N GLU A 166 17.70 -3.34 -2.51
CA GLU A 166 16.33 -3.63 -2.12
C GLU A 166 15.93 -2.91 -0.81
N LYS A 167 16.80 -2.93 0.20
CA LYS A 167 16.58 -2.22 1.48
C LYS A 167 16.39 -0.71 1.30
N GLN A 168 17.17 -0.10 0.40
CA GLN A 168 17.05 1.34 0.13
C GLN A 168 15.71 1.67 -0.53
N ILE A 169 15.25 0.85 -1.47
CA ILE A 169 13.96 1.05 -2.13
C ILE A 169 12.82 0.93 -1.12
N VAL A 170 12.82 -0.14 -0.31
CA VAL A 170 11.80 -0.35 0.74
C VAL A 170 11.80 0.81 1.75
N PHE A 171 12.97 1.34 2.10
CA PHE A 171 13.07 2.51 2.97
C PHE A 171 12.45 3.77 2.35
N VAL A 172 12.62 3.98 1.04
CA VAL A 172 11.94 5.09 0.33
C VAL A 172 10.42 4.88 0.33
N ILE A 173 9.94 3.65 0.09
CA ILE A 173 8.51 3.33 0.18
C ILE A 173 7.96 3.65 1.58
N PHE A 174 8.71 3.32 2.64
CA PHE A 174 8.29 3.64 4.01
C PHE A 174 8.26 5.14 4.30
N LYS A 175 9.20 5.92 3.75
CA LYS A 175 9.15 7.40 3.85
C LYS A 175 7.89 7.95 3.18
N LEU A 176 7.54 7.45 2.01
CA LEU A 176 6.30 7.83 1.32
C LEU A 176 5.06 7.40 2.12
N ALA A 177 5.07 6.19 2.70
CA ALA A 177 4.00 5.71 3.56
C ALA A 177 3.83 6.59 4.81
N LEU A 178 4.92 6.96 5.49
CA LEU A 178 4.89 7.85 6.66
C LEU A 178 4.38 9.24 6.30
N PHE A 179 4.78 9.77 5.15
CA PHE A 179 4.25 11.05 4.66
C PHE A 179 2.75 10.98 4.43
N SER A 180 2.27 9.94 3.75
CA SER A 180 0.83 9.73 3.50
C SER A 180 0.05 9.46 4.77
N ALA A 181 0.62 8.70 5.71
CA ALA A 181 0.05 8.48 7.04
C ALA A 181 -0.11 9.80 7.82
N SER A 182 0.89 10.68 7.75
CA SER A 182 0.83 12.00 8.39
C SER A 182 -0.28 12.85 7.77
N LEU A 183 -0.40 12.86 6.43
CA LEU A 183 -1.49 13.56 5.75
C LEU A 183 -2.86 13.00 6.15
N ALA A 184 -3.00 11.68 6.25
CA ALA A 184 -4.25 11.04 6.67
C ALA A 184 -4.65 11.46 8.10
N ILE A 185 -3.69 11.49 9.02
CA ILE A 185 -3.91 11.95 10.40
C ILE A 185 -4.29 13.43 10.43
N ILE A 186 -3.60 14.29 9.68
CA ILE A 186 -3.94 15.72 9.58
C ILE A 186 -5.36 15.88 9.03
N THR A 187 -5.71 15.14 7.97
CA THR A 187 -7.05 15.17 7.39
C THR A 187 -8.11 14.76 8.41
N SER A 188 -7.85 13.76 9.26
CA SER A 188 -8.79 13.33 10.29
C SER A 188 -9.02 14.42 11.35
N PHE A 189 -7.98 15.18 11.72
CA PHE A 189 -8.16 16.35 12.59
C PHE A 189 -9.04 17.42 11.93
N MET A 190 -8.78 17.73 10.66
CA MET A 190 -9.58 18.74 9.94
C MET A 190 -11.05 18.32 9.81
N MET A 191 -11.32 17.03 9.57
CA MET A 191 -12.69 16.49 9.47
C MET A 191 -13.37 16.35 10.86
N GLY A 192 -12.61 16.15 11.93
CA GLY A 192 -13.10 16.02 13.29
C GLY A 192 -13.45 17.35 13.97
N ILE A 193 -12.96 18.48 13.42
CA ILE A 193 -13.33 19.81 13.90
C ILE A 193 -14.77 20.09 13.40
N LYS A 194 -15.74 19.90 14.30
CA LYS A 194 -17.10 20.41 14.07
C LYS A 194 -17.03 21.94 14.15
N ILE A 195 -17.09 22.61 12.98
CA ILE A 195 -17.31 24.05 12.88
C ILE A 195 -18.73 24.37 13.31
#